data_f5bd23af00efcd3a74f2eb35d694b819
#
_entry.id   f5bd23af00efcd3a74f2eb35d694b819
#
_cell.length_a   1.000
_cell.length_b   1.000
_cell.length_c   1.000
_cell.angle_alpha   90.00
_cell.angle_beta   90.00
_cell.angle_gamma   90.00
#
_symmetry.space_group_name_H-M   'P 1'
#
loop_
_entity.id
_entity.type
_entity.pdbx_description
1 polymer ?
#
loop_
_entity_poly.entity_id
_entity_poly.type
_entity_poly.pdbx_seq_one_letter_code
_entity_poly.pdbx_strand_id
1 'polypeptide(L)'
;ASMQFCMVQYNLLNRKAAYLETGTWAVNAIKEAKLFGEVDVVASSKEANFSYIPKGYTVPDDVDYFHFTSNNTIYGTEMRFDPDVNVPLVADMSSDIFSRPVDVSKYDIIYAGAQKNLAPAGVTIAIVRENALGHVERAIPTMLDYRTHIKKGSMFNTPPCLPVFAALQTLKYYKELGGVKVLEKMNIEKAALLYEKIDRNKLF
;
A
#
# COMPACT_ATOMS: atom_id res chain seq x y z
N ALA A 1 -9.90 1.28 0.40
CA ALA A 1 -8.61 1.02 1.08
C ALA A 1 -8.50 1.69 2.45
N SER A 2 -9.15 2.84 2.72
CA SER A 2 -8.97 3.57 4.00
C SER A 2 -9.29 2.73 5.26
N MET A 3 -10.17 1.73 5.17
CA MET A 3 -10.42 0.78 6.26
C MET A 3 -9.14 0.01 6.64
N GLN A 4 -8.19 -0.14 5.73
CA GLN A 4 -6.92 -0.83 6.00
C GLN A 4 -6.06 -0.07 7.01
N PHE A 5 -6.20 1.26 7.09
CA PHE A 5 -5.52 2.05 8.13
C PHE A 5 -5.91 1.60 9.55
N CYS A 6 -7.14 1.13 9.75
CA CYS A 6 -7.61 0.49 10.97
C CYS A 6 -7.23 -0.99 11.04
N MET A 7 -7.47 -1.75 9.97
CA MET A 7 -7.27 -3.20 9.98
C MET A 7 -5.82 -3.58 10.29
N VAL A 8 -4.84 -2.89 9.72
CA VAL A 8 -3.42 -3.13 10.00
C VAL A 8 -3.14 -3.01 11.50
N GLN A 9 -3.63 -1.95 12.15
CA GLN A 9 -3.42 -1.71 13.58
C GLN A 9 -4.04 -2.81 14.45
N TYR A 10 -5.27 -3.22 14.12
CA TYR A 10 -5.94 -4.28 14.86
C TYR A 10 -5.19 -5.61 14.78
N ASN A 11 -4.53 -5.90 13.66
CA ASN A 11 -3.92 -7.19 13.40
C ASN A 11 -2.42 -7.27 13.71
N LEU A 12 -1.70 -6.13 13.71
CA LEU A 12 -0.24 -6.13 13.86
C LEU A 12 0.28 -5.28 15.03
N LEU A 13 -0.41 -4.20 15.45
CA LEU A 13 0.12 -3.26 16.43
C LEU A 13 -0.14 -3.72 17.85
N ASN A 14 0.89 -4.10 18.58
CA ASN A 14 0.82 -4.34 20.04
C ASN A 14 1.29 -3.13 20.83
N ARG A 15 2.46 -2.60 20.51
CA ARG A 15 3.12 -1.54 21.27
C ARG A 15 3.48 -0.34 20.41
N LYS A 16 4.31 -0.53 19.40
CA LYS A 16 4.92 0.56 18.61
C LYS A 16 5.06 0.17 17.15
N ALA A 17 4.76 1.11 16.26
CA ALA A 17 4.98 0.94 14.82
C ALA A 17 5.85 2.06 14.25
N ALA A 18 6.61 1.74 13.21
CA ALA A 18 7.39 2.72 12.45
C ALA A 18 6.67 3.11 11.16
N TYR A 19 6.77 4.38 10.79
CA TYR A 19 6.12 4.94 9.60
C TYR A 19 7.03 5.85 8.80
N LEU A 20 6.88 5.81 7.47
CA LEU A 20 7.44 6.79 6.56
C LEU A 20 6.36 7.82 6.19
N GLU A 21 6.56 9.10 6.52
CA GLU A 21 5.59 10.18 6.28
C GLU A 21 5.91 10.89 4.96
N THR A 22 5.30 10.44 3.87
CA THR A 22 5.59 10.91 2.50
C THR A 22 4.40 11.54 1.79
N GLY A 23 3.27 11.72 2.46
CA GLY A 23 2.07 12.30 1.85
C GLY A 23 0.83 12.19 2.73
N THR A 24 -0.27 12.74 2.24
CA THR A 24 -1.55 12.79 2.96
C THR A 24 -2.04 11.41 3.42
N TRP A 25 -1.87 10.37 2.59
CA TRP A 25 -2.34 9.04 2.94
C TRP A 25 -1.47 8.40 4.03
N ALA A 26 -0.16 8.62 4.00
CA ALA A 26 0.74 8.23 5.08
C ALA A 26 0.38 8.95 6.39
N VAL A 27 0.13 10.27 6.35
CA VAL A 27 -0.35 11.05 7.51
C VAL A 27 -1.63 10.47 8.09
N ASN A 28 -2.59 10.10 7.25
CA ASN A 28 -3.85 9.51 7.70
C ASN A 28 -3.63 8.14 8.34
N ALA A 29 -2.78 7.29 7.77
CA ALA A 29 -2.43 6.00 8.37
C ALA A 29 -1.73 6.17 9.73
N ILE A 30 -0.80 7.11 9.85
CA ILE A 30 -0.14 7.49 11.11
C ILE A 30 -1.16 7.95 12.15
N LYS A 31 -2.13 8.78 11.75
CA LYS A 31 -3.19 9.28 12.64
C LYS A 31 -4.00 8.13 13.24
N GLU A 32 -4.38 7.16 12.43
CA GLU A 32 -5.11 5.98 12.89
C GLU A 32 -4.24 5.10 13.80
N ALA A 33 -2.96 4.89 13.45
CA ALA A 33 -2.04 4.08 14.27
C ALA A 33 -1.85 4.65 15.68
N LYS A 34 -1.78 5.97 15.82
CA LYS A 34 -1.65 6.67 17.10
C LYS A 34 -2.83 6.44 18.08
N LEU A 35 -3.96 5.94 17.60
CA LEU A 35 -5.08 5.56 18.45
C LEU A 35 -4.87 4.20 19.14
N PHE A 36 -3.91 3.41 18.67
CA PHE A 36 -3.70 2.02 19.08
C PHE A 36 -2.37 1.78 19.79
N GLY A 37 -1.37 2.63 19.59
CA GLY A 37 -0.05 2.48 20.18
C GLY A 37 0.88 3.63 19.84
N GLU A 38 2.16 3.45 20.17
CA GLU A 38 3.20 4.41 19.84
C GLU A 38 3.51 4.38 18.34
N VAL A 39 3.80 5.55 17.79
CA VAL A 39 4.18 5.69 16.38
C VAL A 39 5.48 6.47 16.26
N ASP A 40 6.48 5.81 15.70
CA ASP A 40 7.76 6.40 15.34
C ASP A 40 7.74 6.79 13.85
N VAL A 41 7.84 8.08 13.56
CA VAL A 41 7.97 8.59 12.19
C VAL A 41 9.45 8.64 11.87
N VAL A 42 9.97 7.58 11.25
CA VAL A 42 11.42 7.40 11.02
C VAL A 42 11.99 8.39 10.00
N ALA A 43 11.16 8.89 9.10
CA ALA A 43 11.49 10.01 8.22
C ALA A 43 10.22 10.66 7.68
N SER A 44 10.33 11.95 7.34
CA SER A 44 9.25 12.75 6.77
C SER A 44 9.78 13.69 5.70
N SER A 45 9.02 13.94 4.65
CA SER A 45 9.27 14.98 3.66
C SER A 45 8.25 16.13 3.75
N LYS A 46 7.56 16.24 4.89
CA LYS A 46 6.50 17.23 5.12
C LYS A 46 7.02 18.68 5.03
N GLU A 47 8.22 18.94 5.50
CA GLU A 47 8.86 20.27 5.45
C GLU A 47 9.04 20.80 4.02
N ALA A 48 9.18 19.88 3.04
CA ALA A 48 9.27 20.19 1.62
C ALA A 48 7.94 19.89 0.88
N ASN A 49 6.81 19.96 1.59
CA ASN A 49 5.49 19.69 1.04
C ASN A 49 5.41 18.33 0.32
N PHE A 50 6.08 17.30 0.86
CA PHE A 50 6.12 15.94 0.33
C PHE A 50 6.64 15.81 -1.12
N SER A 51 7.51 16.72 -1.55
CA SER A 51 8.04 16.77 -2.92
C SER A 51 9.13 15.74 -3.22
N TYR A 52 9.57 14.97 -2.23
CA TYR A 52 10.60 13.93 -2.39
C TYR A 52 10.33 12.72 -1.48
N ILE A 53 11.00 11.60 -1.79
CA ILE A 53 11.02 10.42 -0.94
C ILE A 53 12.29 10.47 -0.06
N PRO A 54 12.18 10.47 1.28
CA PRO A 54 13.32 10.43 2.18
C PRO A 54 14.19 9.20 1.96
N LYS A 55 15.50 9.36 2.13
CA LYS A 55 16.50 8.27 2.04
C LYS A 55 17.41 8.32 3.26
N GLY A 56 18.10 7.21 3.54
CA GLY A 56 19.09 7.14 4.63
C GLY A 56 18.48 7.11 6.02
N TYR A 57 17.20 6.82 6.17
CA TYR A 57 16.56 6.58 7.47
C TYR A 57 16.84 5.17 7.97
N THR A 58 16.79 5.00 9.29
CA THR A 58 16.89 3.71 9.95
C THR A 58 15.55 3.35 10.58
N VAL A 59 15.08 2.13 10.36
CA VAL A 59 13.90 1.60 11.02
C VAL A 59 14.35 0.86 12.29
N PRO A 60 13.82 1.21 13.48
CA PRO A 60 14.16 0.49 14.72
C PRO A 60 13.72 -0.98 14.66
N ASP A 61 14.52 -1.88 15.23
CA ASP A 61 14.20 -3.31 15.29
C ASP A 61 13.16 -3.65 16.38
N ASP A 62 12.83 -2.71 17.26
CA ASP A 62 11.89 -2.87 18.38
C ASP A 62 10.45 -2.45 18.05
N VAL A 63 10.08 -2.38 16.78
CA VAL A 63 8.73 -2.05 16.33
C VAL A 63 7.97 -3.29 15.86
N ASP A 64 6.65 -3.25 16.01
CA ASP A 64 5.76 -4.34 15.58
C ASP A 64 5.68 -4.46 14.06
N TYR A 65 5.84 -3.34 13.34
CA TYR A 65 5.95 -3.29 11.88
C TYR A 65 6.45 -1.92 11.40
N PHE A 66 6.92 -1.88 10.15
CA PHE A 66 7.19 -0.65 9.40
C PHE A 66 6.17 -0.47 8.27
N HIS A 67 5.57 0.71 8.19
CA HIS A 67 4.57 1.05 7.18
C HIS A 67 5.02 2.19 6.27
N PHE A 68 4.77 2.04 4.95
CA PHE A 68 4.97 3.10 3.98
C PHE A 68 3.87 3.13 2.91
N THR A 69 3.75 4.26 2.22
CA THR A 69 2.89 4.43 1.03
C THR A 69 3.78 4.46 -0.20
N SER A 70 3.60 3.50 -1.10
CA SER A 70 4.50 3.30 -2.25
C SER A 70 4.39 4.41 -3.29
N ASN A 71 3.18 4.94 -3.52
CA ASN A 71 2.94 6.02 -4.48
C ASN A 71 2.01 7.10 -3.91
N ASN A 72 2.51 8.33 -3.85
CA ASN A 72 1.82 9.50 -3.30
C ASN A 72 1.18 10.31 -4.43
N THR A 73 -0.03 9.95 -4.84
CA THR A 73 -0.74 10.51 -5.99
C THR A 73 -0.98 12.03 -5.94
N ILE A 74 -1.11 12.59 -4.73
CA ILE A 74 -1.34 14.05 -4.57
C ILE A 74 -0.07 14.84 -4.87
N TYR A 75 1.09 14.28 -4.52
CA TYR A 75 2.39 14.97 -4.57
C TYR A 75 3.28 14.49 -5.72
N GLY A 76 2.88 13.43 -6.42
CA GLY A 76 3.62 12.90 -7.57
C GLY A 76 4.92 12.20 -7.21
N THR A 77 5.07 11.69 -5.99
CA THR A 77 6.26 10.96 -5.55
C THR A 77 5.99 9.46 -5.42
N GLU A 78 6.94 8.63 -5.86
CA GLU A 78 6.83 7.17 -5.88
C GLU A 78 8.11 6.52 -5.36
N MET A 79 7.95 5.46 -4.53
CA MET A 79 9.03 4.58 -4.12
C MET A 79 9.16 3.43 -5.11
N ARG A 80 10.21 3.43 -5.93
CA ARG A 80 10.48 2.38 -6.92
C ARG A 80 11.41 1.29 -6.39
N PHE A 81 11.56 1.19 -5.10
CA PHE A 81 12.35 0.18 -4.40
C PHE A 81 11.56 -0.34 -3.19
N ASP A 82 11.83 -1.57 -2.82
CA ASP A 82 11.27 -2.16 -1.62
C ASP A 82 12.21 -1.88 -0.46
N PRO A 83 11.74 -1.32 0.68
CA PRO A 83 12.56 -1.13 1.87
C PRO A 83 13.18 -2.46 2.32
N ASP A 84 14.47 -2.42 2.66
CA ASP A 84 15.18 -3.55 3.28
C ASP A 84 15.19 -3.35 4.79
N VAL A 85 14.35 -4.10 5.49
CA VAL A 85 14.12 -3.97 6.94
C VAL A 85 14.00 -5.35 7.58
N ASN A 86 14.37 -5.45 8.85
CA ASN A 86 14.31 -6.70 9.63
C ASN A 86 12.99 -6.89 10.39
N VAL A 87 12.06 -5.95 10.25
CA VAL A 87 10.75 -5.96 10.93
C VAL A 87 9.63 -6.22 9.91
N PRO A 88 8.44 -6.65 10.34
CA PRO A 88 7.30 -6.85 9.45
C PRO A 88 7.03 -5.61 8.57
N LEU A 89 6.91 -5.81 7.27
CA LEU A 89 6.77 -4.74 6.28
C LEU A 89 5.33 -4.62 5.77
N VAL A 90 4.77 -3.42 5.88
CA VAL A 90 3.41 -3.09 5.43
C VAL A 90 3.45 -2.00 4.37
N ALA A 91 2.79 -2.23 3.24
CA ALA A 91 2.73 -1.26 2.14
C ALA A 91 1.29 -0.90 1.75
N ASP A 92 1.02 0.40 1.65
CA ASP A 92 -0.12 0.94 0.90
C ASP A 92 0.28 1.09 -0.56
N MET A 93 -0.19 0.15 -1.40
CA MET A 93 -0.01 0.17 -2.86
C MET A 93 -1.31 0.55 -3.59
N SER A 94 -2.19 1.33 -2.97
CA SER A 94 -3.51 1.62 -3.52
C SER A 94 -3.47 2.25 -4.91
N SER A 95 -2.42 2.98 -5.26
CA SER A 95 -2.33 3.67 -6.55
C SER A 95 -1.41 3.03 -7.57
N ASP A 96 -0.54 2.12 -7.16
CA ASP A 96 0.50 1.54 -8.03
C ASP A 96 0.55 0.00 -8.02
N ILE A 97 -0.42 -0.66 -7.35
CA ILE A 97 -0.52 -2.12 -7.42
C ILE A 97 -0.62 -2.57 -8.89
N PHE A 98 0.14 -3.61 -9.27
CA PHE A 98 0.28 -4.12 -10.64
C PHE A 98 0.89 -3.14 -11.66
N SER A 99 1.43 -2.01 -11.25
CA SER A 99 2.12 -1.07 -12.15
C SER A 99 3.55 -1.50 -12.48
N ARG A 100 4.18 -2.25 -11.59
CA ARG A 100 5.55 -2.78 -11.66
C ARG A 100 5.66 -4.16 -11.01
N PRO A 101 6.72 -4.93 -11.29
CA PRO A 101 7.05 -6.12 -10.51
C PRO A 101 7.33 -5.77 -9.04
N VAL A 102 6.81 -6.59 -8.13
CA VAL A 102 7.02 -6.49 -6.68
C VAL A 102 7.36 -7.88 -6.16
N ASP A 103 8.40 -7.99 -5.36
CA ASP A 103 8.69 -9.23 -4.62
C ASP A 103 7.81 -9.32 -3.37
N VAL A 104 6.66 -9.96 -3.54
CA VAL A 104 5.65 -10.10 -2.47
C VAL A 104 6.22 -10.80 -1.23
N SER A 105 7.27 -11.62 -1.38
CA SER A 105 7.87 -12.34 -0.26
C SER A 105 8.52 -11.45 0.79
N LYS A 106 8.81 -10.20 0.45
CA LYS A 106 9.37 -9.19 1.38
C LYS A 106 8.34 -8.56 2.30
N TYR A 107 7.05 -8.72 2.01
CA TYR A 107 5.98 -8.01 2.70
C TYR A 107 5.19 -8.94 3.62
N ASP A 108 4.76 -8.40 4.73
CA ASP A 108 3.80 -9.05 5.62
C ASP A 108 2.37 -8.66 5.27
N ILE A 109 2.15 -7.40 4.90
CA ILE A 109 0.88 -6.94 4.34
C ILE A 109 1.13 -5.97 3.18
N ILE A 110 0.50 -6.25 2.03
CA ILE A 110 0.26 -5.27 0.98
C ILE A 110 -1.23 -5.05 0.90
N TYR A 111 -1.67 -3.80 0.92
CA TYR A 111 -3.07 -3.50 0.64
C TYR A 111 -3.23 -2.46 -0.45
N ALA A 112 -4.34 -2.53 -1.19
CA ALA A 112 -4.62 -1.64 -2.30
C ALA A 112 -6.12 -1.47 -2.54
N GLY A 113 -6.56 -0.25 -2.76
CA GLY A 113 -7.88 0.02 -3.29
C GLY A 113 -7.94 -0.24 -4.78
N ALA A 114 -8.96 -0.96 -5.24
CA ALA A 114 -9.09 -1.32 -6.64
C ALA A 114 -9.34 -0.14 -7.58
N GLN A 115 -9.92 0.95 -7.08
CA GLN A 115 -10.46 2.07 -7.87
C GLN A 115 -9.43 2.90 -8.65
N LYS A 116 -8.15 2.63 -8.52
CA LYS A 116 -7.10 3.35 -9.26
C LYS A 116 -6.58 2.55 -10.44
N ASN A 117 -6.02 1.37 -10.20
CA ASN A 117 -5.34 0.61 -11.26
C ASN A 117 -5.97 -0.76 -11.56
N LEU A 118 -7.08 -1.15 -10.93
CA LEU A 118 -7.60 -2.52 -11.06
C LEU A 118 -9.07 -2.60 -11.47
N ALA A 119 -9.98 -1.87 -10.80
CA ALA A 119 -11.42 -2.02 -10.96
C ALA A 119 -12.16 -0.75 -10.52
N PRO A 120 -13.49 -0.66 -10.69
CA PRO A 120 -14.30 0.35 -10.02
C PRO A 120 -14.17 0.29 -8.49
N ALA A 121 -14.57 1.36 -7.81
CA ALA A 121 -14.61 1.41 -6.34
C ALA A 121 -15.50 0.29 -5.77
N GLY A 122 -15.17 -0.18 -4.56
CA GLY A 122 -15.92 -1.19 -3.81
C GLY A 122 -15.10 -2.42 -3.44
N VAL A 123 -13.93 -2.63 -4.05
CA VAL A 123 -13.00 -3.72 -3.71
C VAL A 123 -11.72 -3.16 -3.12
N THR A 124 -11.23 -3.81 -2.09
CA THR A 124 -9.87 -3.65 -1.56
C THR A 124 -9.15 -5.00 -1.63
N ILE A 125 -7.94 -5.01 -2.17
CA ILE A 125 -7.07 -6.17 -2.13
C ILE A 125 -6.21 -6.07 -0.88
N ALA A 126 -6.07 -7.18 -0.15
CA ALA A 126 -5.06 -7.36 0.88
C ALA A 126 -4.31 -8.66 0.60
N ILE A 127 -3.01 -8.58 0.44
CA ILE A 127 -2.09 -9.71 0.36
C ILE A 127 -1.43 -9.78 1.73
N VAL A 128 -1.66 -10.88 2.44
CA VAL A 128 -1.29 -11.01 3.84
C VAL A 128 -0.45 -12.26 4.03
N ARG A 129 0.72 -12.11 4.65
CA ARG A 129 1.54 -13.23 5.08
C ARG A 129 0.84 -13.93 6.25
N GLU A 130 0.55 -15.20 6.11
CA GLU A 130 -0.27 -15.95 7.08
C GLU A 130 0.33 -15.93 8.49
N ASN A 131 1.63 -16.12 8.61
CA ASN A 131 2.33 -16.14 9.89
C ASN A 131 2.55 -14.74 10.51
N ALA A 132 2.19 -13.65 9.85
CA ALA A 132 2.19 -12.31 10.43
C ALA A 132 1.00 -12.06 11.35
N LEU A 133 -0.02 -12.92 11.30
CA LEU A 133 -1.27 -12.75 12.04
C LEU A 133 -1.31 -13.56 13.33
N GLY A 134 -2.13 -13.10 14.28
CA GLY A 134 -2.39 -13.85 15.53
C GLY A 134 -1.46 -13.51 16.68
N HIS A 135 -0.65 -12.49 16.58
CA HIS A 135 0.32 -12.05 17.60
C HIS A 135 -0.18 -10.88 18.45
N VAL A 136 -1.37 -10.35 18.15
CA VAL A 136 -1.95 -9.22 18.89
C VAL A 136 -2.82 -9.74 20.03
N GLU A 137 -2.63 -9.19 21.24
CA GLU A 137 -3.35 -9.61 22.45
C GLU A 137 -4.76 -9.02 22.56
N ARG A 138 -5.03 -7.91 21.85
CA ARG A 138 -6.35 -7.26 21.89
C ARG A 138 -7.43 -8.07 21.17
N ALA A 139 -8.67 -7.90 21.60
CA ALA A 139 -9.83 -8.39 20.85
C ALA A 139 -9.97 -7.62 19.52
N ILE A 140 -10.08 -8.35 18.43
CA ILE A 140 -10.25 -7.79 17.09
C ILE A 140 -11.73 -7.93 16.71
N PRO A 141 -12.41 -6.83 16.30
CA PRO A 141 -13.75 -6.93 15.74
C PRO A 141 -13.76 -7.85 14.52
N THR A 142 -14.74 -8.75 14.43
CA THR A 142 -14.79 -9.83 13.42
C THR A 142 -14.52 -9.35 11.99
N MET A 143 -15.08 -8.20 11.60
CA MET A 143 -14.93 -7.63 10.25
C MET A 143 -13.53 -7.02 10.01
N LEU A 144 -12.76 -6.74 11.05
CA LEU A 144 -11.43 -6.15 10.98
C LEU A 144 -10.31 -7.18 11.15
N ASP A 145 -10.65 -8.44 11.45
CA ASP A 145 -9.70 -9.54 11.54
C ASP A 145 -9.47 -10.16 10.15
N TYR A 146 -8.25 -10.06 9.62
CA TYR A 146 -7.87 -10.67 8.34
C TYR A 146 -8.13 -12.18 8.32
N ARG A 147 -7.97 -12.88 9.45
CA ARG A 147 -8.21 -14.32 9.56
C ARG A 147 -9.67 -14.69 9.26
N THR A 148 -10.62 -13.83 9.61
CA THR A 148 -12.03 -13.99 9.26
C THR A 148 -12.22 -14.05 7.75
N HIS A 149 -11.62 -13.12 7.02
CA HIS A 149 -11.71 -13.05 5.57
C HIS A 149 -10.96 -14.20 4.89
N ILE A 150 -9.78 -14.55 5.36
CA ILE A 150 -8.99 -15.68 4.86
C ILE A 150 -9.81 -16.99 5.02
N LYS A 151 -10.32 -17.26 6.22
CA LYS A 151 -11.10 -18.47 6.51
C LYS A 151 -12.37 -18.61 5.65
N LYS A 152 -12.94 -17.51 5.20
CA LYS A 152 -14.16 -17.46 4.39
C LYS A 152 -13.88 -17.21 2.90
N GLY A 153 -12.64 -17.33 2.43
CA GLY A 153 -12.28 -17.11 1.03
C GLY A 153 -12.71 -15.73 0.54
N SER A 154 -12.56 -14.71 1.37
CA SER A 154 -12.97 -13.31 1.14
C SER A 154 -14.50 -13.11 1.01
N MET A 155 -15.30 -14.09 1.36
CA MET A 155 -16.77 -14.07 1.25
C MET A 155 -17.45 -14.20 2.63
N PHE A 156 -16.92 -13.53 3.64
CA PHE A 156 -17.54 -13.49 4.96
C PHE A 156 -18.91 -12.76 4.92
N ASN A 157 -19.00 -11.72 4.13
CA ASN A 157 -20.24 -11.02 3.79
C ASN A 157 -20.43 -10.98 2.27
N THR A 158 -21.60 -10.56 1.80
CA THR A 158 -21.92 -10.44 0.37
C THR A 158 -20.90 -9.54 -0.35
N PRO A 159 -20.18 -10.05 -1.35
CA PRO A 159 -19.18 -9.27 -2.07
C PRO A 159 -19.83 -8.33 -3.09
N PRO A 160 -19.16 -7.21 -3.45
CA PRO A 160 -19.59 -6.34 -4.53
C PRO A 160 -19.29 -7.00 -5.88
N CYS A 161 -20.24 -7.78 -6.41
CA CYS A 161 -20.03 -8.65 -7.57
C CYS A 161 -19.47 -7.91 -8.80
N LEU A 162 -20.03 -6.74 -9.15
CA LEU A 162 -19.59 -6.00 -10.34
C LEU A 162 -18.13 -5.54 -10.26
N PRO A 163 -17.65 -4.89 -9.18
CA PRO A 163 -16.22 -4.56 -9.07
C PRO A 163 -15.31 -5.78 -9.04
N VAL A 164 -15.73 -6.90 -8.44
CA VAL A 164 -14.95 -8.16 -8.45
C VAL A 164 -14.85 -8.73 -9.85
N PHE A 165 -15.95 -8.74 -10.60
CA PHE A 165 -15.95 -9.15 -11.99
C PHE A 165 -15.05 -8.27 -12.86
N ALA A 166 -15.14 -6.94 -12.71
CA ALA A 166 -14.28 -6.01 -13.43
C ALA A 166 -12.80 -6.23 -13.10
N ALA A 167 -12.47 -6.44 -11.81
CA ALA A 167 -11.10 -6.77 -11.39
C ALA A 167 -10.58 -8.03 -12.09
N LEU A 168 -11.41 -9.08 -12.16
CA LEU A 168 -11.06 -10.32 -12.88
C LEU A 168 -10.75 -10.05 -14.36
N GLN A 169 -11.57 -9.25 -15.05
CA GLN A 169 -11.35 -8.93 -16.47
C GLN A 169 -10.05 -8.12 -16.64
N THR A 170 -9.80 -7.14 -15.79
CA THR A 170 -8.56 -6.36 -15.82
C THR A 170 -7.32 -7.24 -15.61
N LEU A 171 -7.36 -8.17 -14.64
CA LEU A 171 -6.25 -9.09 -14.39
C LEU A 171 -6.01 -10.06 -15.55
N LYS A 172 -7.08 -10.53 -16.21
CA LYS A 172 -6.96 -11.33 -17.45
C LYS A 172 -6.28 -10.53 -18.55
N TYR A 173 -6.74 -9.31 -18.78
CA TYR A 173 -6.16 -8.39 -19.75
C TYR A 173 -4.68 -8.11 -19.45
N TYR A 174 -4.30 -7.84 -18.20
CA TYR A 174 -2.90 -7.65 -17.82
C TYR A 174 -2.04 -8.88 -18.12
N LYS A 175 -2.60 -10.07 -17.87
CA LYS A 175 -1.93 -11.34 -18.21
C LYS A 175 -1.74 -11.52 -19.71
N GLU A 176 -2.76 -11.20 -20.51
CA GLU A 176 -2.73 -11.26 -21.98
C GLU A 176 -1.73 -10.27 -22.57
N LEU A 177 -1.57 -9.09 -21.98
CA LEU A 177 -0.54 -8.11 -22.37
C LEU A 177 0.90 -8.56 -22.12
N GLY A 178 1.11 -9.63 -21.35
CA GLY A 178 2.44 -10.12 -20.98
C GLY A 178 2.84 -9.82 -19.53
N GLY A 179 1.88 -9.40 -18.69
CA GLY A 179 2.04 -9.22 -17.26
C GLY A 179 2.68 -7.90 -16.85
N VAL A 180 2.99 -7.78 -15.56
CA VAL A 180 3.41 -6.52 -14.93
C VAL A 180 4.71 -5.93 -15.48
N LYS A 181 5.63 -6.74 -16.02
CA LYS A 181 6.86 -6.23 -16.66
C LYS A 181 6.56 -5.44 -17.94
N VAL A 182 5.56 -5.87 -18.71
CA VAL A 182 5.14 -5.15 -19.91
C VAL A 182 4.38 -3.88 -19.50
N LEU A 183 3.53 -3.96 -18.49
CA LEU A 183 2.81 -2.79 -17.95
C LEU A 183 3.78 -1.73 -17.44
N GLU A 184 4.82 -2.10 -16.72
CA GLU A 184 5.86 -1.18 -16.25
C GLU A 184 6.51 -0.43 -17.43
N LYS A 185 6.92 -1.16 -18.48
CA LYS A 185 7.48 -0.54 -19.68
C LYS A 185 6.52 0.46 -20.32
N MET A 186 5.25 0.07 -20.51
CA MET A 186 4.21 0.95 -21.04
C MET A 186 3.98 2.19 -20.17
N ASN A 187 4.04 2.05 -18.84
CA ASN A 187 3.89 3.17 -17.92
C ASN A 187 5.07 4.14 -18.00
N ILE A 188 6.30 3.63 -18.11
CA ILE A 188 7.50 4.46 -18.32
C ILE A 188 7.41 5.24 -19.62
N GLU A 189 7.04 4.59 -20.73
CA GLU A 189 6.88 5.23 -22.04
C GLU A 189 5.80 6.33 -22.00
N LYS A 190 4.65 6.08 -21.39
CA LYS A 190 3.58 7.09 -21.21
C LYS A 190 4.05 8.29 -20.37
N ALA A 191 4.75 8.03 -19.27
CA ALA A 191 5.28 9.08 -18.43
C ALA A 191 6.32 9.93 -19.18
N ALA A 192 7.24 9.29 -19.92
CA ALA A 192 8.25 9.98 -20.72
C ALA A 192 7.64 10.96 -21.71
N LEU A 193 6.56 10.59 -22.39
CA LEU A 193 5.84 11.48 -23.31
C LEU A 193 5.35 12.77 -22.64
N LEU A 194 4.87 12.68 -21.39
CA LEU A 194 4.40 13.83 -20.63
C LEU A 194 5.58 14.71 -20.17
N TYR A 195 6.61 14.11 -19.60
CA TYR A 195 7.79 14.83 -19.13
C TYR A 195 8.52 15.53 -20.29
N GLU A 196 8.70 14.87 -21.44
CA GLU A 196 9.27 15.51 -22.63
C GLU A 196 8.45 16.72 -23.10
N LYS A 197 7.13 16.69 -22.98
CA LYS A 197 6.27 17.83 -23.32
C LYS A 197 6.42 18.98 -22.34
N ILE A 198 6.51 18.66 -21.02
CA ILE A 198 6.75 19.66 -19.99
C ILE A 198 8.09 20.34 -20.21
N ASP A 199 9.16 19.58 -20.41
CA ASP A 199 10.53 20.09 -20.58
C ASP A 199 10.67 20.97 -21.85
N ARG A 200 9.90 20.71 -22.89
CA ARG A 200 9.90 21.49 -24.15
C ARG A 200 8.95 22.67 -24.13
N ASN A 201 8.08 22.78 -23.15
CA ASN A 201 7.05 23.81 -23.11
C ASN A 201 7.43 24.92 -22.14
N LYS A 202 7.46 26.17 -22.66
CA LYS A 202 7.81 27.37 -21.87
C LYS A 202 6.71 27.78 -20.87
N LEU A 203 5.57 27.10 -20.85
CA LEU A 203 4.47 27.37 -19.91
C LEU A 203 4.62 26.64 -18.56
N PHE A 204 5.57 25.72 -18.46
CA PHE A 204 5.86 24.95 -17.25
C PHE A 204 7.27 25.26 -16.74
#